data_901aac7737726d28e96ab6e5e1bf6bf3
#
_entry.id   901aac7737726d28e96ab6e5e1bf6bf3
#
_cell.length_a   1.000
_cell.length_b   1.000
_cell.length_c   1.000
_cell.angle_alpha   90.00
_cell.angle_beta   90.00
_cell.angle_gamma   90.00
#
_symmetry.space_group_name_H-M   'P 1'
#
loop_
_entity.id
_entity.type
_entity.pdbx_description
1 polymer ?
#
loop_
_entity_poly.entity_id
_entity_poly.type
_entity_poly.pdbx_seq_one_letter_code
_entity_poly.pdbx_strand_id
1 'polypeptide(L)'
;MTEYLTHDVILNLGDEAPEDLTLNMLRFASRQTTLVIARSPVENNKTLEEALDDQQKILRKKSQAMTLTPAQVTRLGRNEHHVDGREMAIQMMVGDKPYYQLQAACLVPGQQRMLVLNYSKPGPLSDDDISHWRAIKGELRFA
;
A
#
# COMPACT_ATOMS: atom_id res chain seq x y z
N MET A 1 -20.24 23.25 -6.83
CA MET A 1 -19.35 23.50 -5.69
C MET A 1 -18.85 22.16 -5.17
N THR A 2 -17.54 21.99 -5.06
CA THR A 2 -16.93 20.72 -4.63
C THR A 2 -16.59 20.80 -3.15
N GLU A 3 -17.12 19.87 -2.37
CA GLU A 3 -16.78 19.74 -0.96
C GLU A 3 -15.86 18.55 -0.74
N TYR A 4 -14.88 18.71 0.11
CA TYR A 4 -13.96 17.64 0.51
C TYR A 4 -14.05 17.45 2.03
N LEU A 5 -14.30 16.21 2.42
CA LEU A 5 -14.54 15.83 3.82
C LEU A 5 -13.33 15.10 4.38
N THR A 6 -12.85 15.53 5.54
CA THR A 6 -11.89 14.79 6.34
C THR A 6 -12.51 14.46 7.69
N HIS A 7 -11.75 13.88 8.59
CA HIS A 7 -12.22 13.60 9.95
C HIS A 7 -12.56 14.87 10.74
N ASP A 8 -11.91 15.99 10.42
CA ASP A 8 -11.97 17.17 11.24
C ASP A 8 -12.65 18.35 10.57
N VAL A 9 -12.66 18.41 9.25
CA VAL A 9 -13.10 19.59 8.51
C VAL A 9 -13.85 19.22 7.24
N ILE A 10 -14.68 20.17 6.81
CA ILE A 10 -15.31 20.15 5.49
C ILE A 10 -14.72 21.33 4.73
N LEU A 11 -14.07 21.06 3.60
CA LEU A 11 -13.46 22.08 2.78
C LEU A 11 -14.30 22.33 1.54
N ASN A 12 -14.50 23.60 1.21
CA ASN A 12 -15.10 24.01 -0.06
C ASN A 12 -13.96 24.31 -1.03
N LEU A 13 -13.85 23.52 -2.10
CA LEU A 13 -12.77 23.62 -3.08
C LEU A 13 -13.17 24.45 -4.32
N GLY A 14 -14.32 25.12 -4.28
CA GLY A 14 -14.83 25.86 -5.41
C GLY A 14 -15.43 24.93 -6.46
N ASP A 15 -15.24 25.26 -7.73
CA ASP A 15 -15.83 24.50 -8.84
C ASP A 15 -14.86 23.47 -9.40
N GLU A 16 -13.67 23.40 -8.86
CA GLU A 16 -12.63 22.48 -9.33
C GLU A 16 -12.68 21.18 -8.55
N ALA A 17 -12.71 20.05 -9.26
CA ALA A 17 -12.63 18.73 -8.65
C ALA A 17 -11.19 18.25 -8.63
N PRO A 18 -10.57 18.08 -7.46
CA PRO A 18 -9.18 17.64 -7.38
C PRO A 18 -9.06 16.15 -7.63
N GLU A 19 -7.88 15.73 -8.07
CA GLU A 19 -7.50 14.32 -8.00
C GLU A 19 -7.16 13.99 -6.54
N ASP A 20 -7.81 12.96 -5.99
CA ASP A 20 -7.58 12.56 -4.61
C ASP A 20 -6.36 11.65 -4.52
N LEU A 21 -5.25 12.19 -4.00
CA LEU A 21 -3.98 11.47 -3.82
C LEU A 21 -3.74 11.15 -2.35
N THR A 22 -4.79 10.97 -1.58
CA THR A 22 -4.73 10.77 -0.14
C THR A 22 -3.97 9.50 0.23
N LEU A 23 -3.05 9.64 1.19
CA LEU A 23 -2.39 8.53 1.86
C LEU A 23 -2.91 8.46 3.29
N ASN A 24 -3.06 7.24 3.81
CA ASN A 24 -3.23 7.03 5.25
C ASN A 24 -1.93 6.49 5.80
N MET A 25 -1.41 7.09 6.86
CA MET A 25 -0.20 6.64 7.53
C MET A 25 -0.50 6.37 8.98
N LEU A 26 -0.32 5.12 9.39
CA LEU A 26 -0.60 4.66 10.75
C LEU A 26 0.68 4.13 11.38
N ARG A 27 0.98 4.60 12.59
CA ARG A 27 2.18 4.17 13.31
C ARG A 27 1.81 3.33 14.52
N PHE A 28 2.42 2.17 14.61
CA PHE A 28 2.30 1.28 15.77
C PHE A 28 3.54 1.46 16.64
N ALA A 29 3.45 2.40 17.58
CA ALA A 29 4.61 2.85 18.36
C ALA A 29 5.27 1.71 19.16
N SER A 30 4.47 0.81 19.74
CA SER A 30 5.01 -0.30 20.53
C SER A 30 5.81 -1.31 19.68
N ARG A 31 5.54 -1.37 18.38
CA ARG A 31 6.24 -2.26 17.43
C ARG A 31 7.28 -1.52 16.61
N GLN A 32 7.24 -0.20 16.60
CA GLN A 32 8.04 0.66 15.71
C GLN A 32 7.77 0.38 14.24
N THR A 33 6.57 -0.09 13.91
CA THR A 33 6.15 -0.32 12.52
C THR A 33 5.23 0.80 12.05
N THR A 34 5.19 0.97 10.73
CA THR A 34 4.34 1.96 10.08
C THR A 34 3.57 1.28 8.95
N LEU A 35 2.26 1.50 8.90
CA LEU A 35 1.41 1.05 7.81
C LEU A 35 1.02 2.26 6.97
N VAL A 36 1.34 2.22 5.69
CA VAL A 36 0.90 3.23 4.72
C VAL A 36 -0.11 2.60 3.79
N ILE A 37 -1.24 3.26 3.63
CA ILE A 37 -2.29 2.84 2.72
C ILE A 37 -2.35 3.86 1.59
N ALA A 38 -2.02 3.42 0.39
CA ALA A 38 -2.00 4.27 -0.80
C ALA A 38 -3.00 3.78 -1.82
N ARG A 39 -3.51 4.70 -2.62
CA ARG A 39 -4.43 4.42 -3.70
C ARG A 39 -3.93 5.11 -4.95
N SER A 40 -4.04 4.43 -6.09
CA SER A 40 -3.69 5.05 -7.36
C SER A 40 -4.64 4.59 -8.45
N PRO A 41 -4.98 5.48 -9.41
CA PRO A 41 -5.79 5.07 -10.54
C PRO A 41 -5.02 4.06 -11.41
N VAL A 42 -5.75 3.16 -12.02
CA VAL A 42 -5.20 2.18 -12.96
C VAL A 42 -5.85 2.40 -14.32
N GLU A 43 -5.05 2.46 -15.36
CA GLU A 43 -5.57 2.59 -16.72
C GLU A 43 -6.46 1.41 -17.08
N ASN A 44 -7.50 1.66 -17.88
CA ASN A 44 -8.53 0.67 -18.17
C ASN A 44 -8.01 -0.63 -18.78
N ASN A 45 -6.86 -0.58 -19.46
CA ASN A 45 -6.29 -1.74 -20.14
C ASN A 45 -5.18 -2.43 -19.36
N LYS A 46 -4.89 -2.00 -18.14
CA LYS A 46 -3.79 -2.57 -17.37
C LYS A 46 -4.26 -3.55 -16.34
N THR A 47 -3.51 -4.65 -16.22
CA THR A 47 -3.67 -5.61 -15.13
C THR A 47 -2.97 -5.12 -13.89
N LEU A 48 -3.24 -5.78 -12.75
CA LEU A 48 -2.54 -5.50 -11.50
C LEU A 48 -1.02 -5.69 -11.67
N GLU A 49 -0.61 -6.76 -12.33
CA GLU A 49 0.81 -7.06 -12.57
C GLU A 49 1.49 -5.95 -13.37
N GLU A 50 0.84 -5.47 -14.42
CA GLU A 50 1.38 -4.37 -15.25
C GLU A 50 1.51 -3.08 -14.45
N ALA A 51 0.50 -2.76 -13.62
CA ALA A 51 0.52 -1.57 -12.78
C ALA A 51 1.64 -1.65 -11.73
N LEU A 52 1.85 -2.82 -11.13
CA LEU A 52 2.93 -3.05 -10.18
C LEU A 52 4.31 -2.95 -10.84
N ASP A 53 4.47 -3.50 -12.03
CA ASP A 53 5.71 -3.39 -12.79
C ASP A 53 6.07 -1.94 -13.06
N ASP A 54 5.10 -1.12 -13.44
CA ASP A 54 5.31 0.31 -13.66
C ASP A 54 5.78 1.01 -12.39
N GLN A 55 5.17 0.70 -11.26
CA GLN A 55 5.58 1.26 -9.95
C GLN A 55 6.99 0.84 -9.57
N GLN A 56 7.33 -0.43 -9.77
CA GLN A 56 8.66 -0.94 -9.44
C GLN A 56 9.75 -0.26 -10.26
N LYS A 57 9.49 -0.01 -11.54
CA LYS A 57 10.43 0.71 -12.41
C LYS A 57 10.70 2.12 -11.90
N ILE A 58 9.67 2.81 -11.43
CA ILE A 58 9.81 4.14 -10.84
C ILE A 58 10.63 4.09 -9.55
N LEU A 59 10.34 3.12 -8.68
CA LEU A 59 11.05 2.95 -7.41
C LEU A 59 12.54 2.63 -7.63
N ARG A 60 12.85 1.76 -8.58
CA ARG A 60 14.23 1.39 -8.89
C ARG A 60 15.05 2.55 -9.42
N LYS A 61 14.43 3.47 -10.13
CA LYS A 61 15.09 4.69 -10.60
C LYS A 61 15.41 5.64 -9.45
N LYS A 62 14.61 5.64 -8.39
CA LYS A 62 14.76 6.54 -7.25
C LYS A 62 15.68 5.99 -6.16
N SER A 63 15.85 4.68 -6.08
CA SER A 63 16.66 4.04 -5.05
C SER A 63 17.62 3.03 -5.68
N GLN A 64 18.93 3.27 -5.51
CA GLN A 64 19.96 2.39 -6.08
C GLN A 64 20.25 1.16 -5.22
N ALA A 65 19.86 1.18 -3.93
CA ALA A 65 20.17 0.11 -2.98
C ALA A 65 18.88 -0.56 -2.50
N MET A 66 18.13 -1.14 -3.44
CA MET A 66 16.86 -1.77 -3.15
C MET A 66 16.88 -3.24 -3.60
N THR A 67 16.49 -4.13 -2.69
CA THR A 67 16.31 -5.55 -2.99
C THR A 67 14.82 -5.88 -2.91
N LEU A 68 14.32 -6.53 -3.95
CA LEU A 68 12.92 -6.94 -4.05
C LEU A 68 12.83 -8.46 -4.17
N THR A 69 11.89 -9.07 -3.46
CA THR A 69 11.51 -10.45 -3.75
C THR A 69 10.54 -10.48 -4.93
N PRO A 70 10.46 -11.60 -5.66
CA PRO A 70 9.43 -11.76 -6.69
C PRO A 70 8.04 -11.61 -6.08
N ALA A 71 7.13 -10.99 -6.82
CA ALA A 71 5.75 -10.83 -6.39
C ALA A 71 5.05 -12.19 -6.33
N GLN A 72 4.35 -12.46 -5.23
CA GLN A 72 3.61 -13.71 -5.00
C GLN A 72 2.14 -13.40 -4.85
N VAL A 73 1.29 -14.38 -5.18
CA VAL A 73 -0.14 -14.26 -4.97
C VAL A 73 -0.42 -14.20 -3.47
N THR A 74 -1.27 -13.27 -3.07
CA THR A 74 -1.74 -13.16 -1.69
C THR A 74 -3.24 -12.87 -1.67
N ARG A 75 -3.89 -13.14 -0.54
CA ARG A 75 -5.29 -12.85 -0.34
C ARG A 75 -5.46 -11.71 0.63
N LEU A 76 -6.28 -10.73 0.25
CA LEU A 76 -6.66 -9.64 1.13
C LEU A 76 -8.13 -9.77 1.47
N GLY A 77 -8.43 -9.92 2.75
CA GLY A 77 -9.78 -10.12 3.23
C GLY A 77 -10.08 -11.56 3.61
N ARG A 78 -11.26 -11.77 4.20
CA ARG A 78 -11.68 -13.06 4.75
C ARG A 78 -12.52 -13.85 3.78
N ASN A 79 -12.28 -15.17 3.73
CA ASN A 79 -13.18 -16.16 3.16
C ASN A 79 -13.69 -15.79 1.77
N GLU A 80 -15.01 -15.79 1.58
CA GLU A 80 -15.66 -15.51 0.31
C GLU A 80 -15.52 -14.07 -0.17
N HIS A 81 -15.14 -13.16 0.72
CA HIS A 81 -14.99 -11.74 0.40
C HIS A 81 -13.54 -11.33 0.15
N HIS A 82 -12.64 -12.31 0.05
CA HIS A 82 -11.24 -12.00 -0.22
C HIS A 82 -11.04 -11.54 -1.67
N VAL A 83 -10.00 -10.76 -1.86
CA VAL A 83 -9.54 -10.32 -3.18
C VAL A 83 -8.11 -10.82 -3.36
N ASP A 84 -7.83 -11.39 -4.52
CA ASP A 84 -6.48 -11.81 -4.85
C ASP A 84 -5.62 -10.60 -5.20
N GLY A 85 -4.45 -10.56 -4.64
CA GLY A 85 -3.47 -9.52 -4.89
C GLY A 85 -2.09 -10.09 -5.06
N ARG A 86 -1.10 -9.21 -4.96
CA ARG A 86 0.31 -9.57 -5.04
C ARG A 86 1.04 -9.00 -3.85
N GLU A 87 1.98 -9.78 -3.33
CA GLU A 87 2.77 -9.39 -2.18
C GLU A 87 4.26 -9.55 -2.48
N MET A 88 5.05 -8.64 -1.95
CA MET A 88 6.50 -8.71 -2.06
C MET A 88 7.14 -8.16 -0.80
N ALA A 89 8.39 -8.56 -0.57
CA ALA A 89 9.22 -7.98 0.45
C ALA A 89 10.24 -7.05 -0.20
N ILE A 90 10.47 -5.92 0.44
CA ILE A 90 11.37 -4.89 -0.03
C ILE A 90 12.37 -4.60 1.08
N GLN A 91 13.64 -4.59 0.73
CA GLN A 91 14.70 -4.09 1.62
C GLN A 91 15.37 -2.91 0.94
N MET A 92 15.45 -1.78 1.64
CA MET A 92 16.08 -0.59 1.09
C MET A 92 16.94 0.10 2.15
N MET A 93 17.90 0.89 1.69
CA MET A 93 18.71 1.71 2.57
C MET A 93 18.14 3.13 2.61
N VAL A 94 17.92 3.64 3.80
CA VAL A 94 17.54 5.04 4.02
C VAL A 94 18.71 5.68 4.77
N GLY A 95 19.55 6.39 4.01
CA GLY A 95 20.85 6.80 4.51
C GLY A 95 21.75 5.58 4.72
N ASP A 96 22.22 5.38 5.94
CA ASP A 96 23.04 4.22 6.34
C ASP A 96 22.24 3.13 7.06
N LYS A 97 20.90 3.27 7.15
CA LYS A 97 20.04 2.33 7.88
C LYS A 97 19.22 1.49 6.94
N PRO A 98 19.17 0.16 7.17
CA PRO A 98 18.27 -0.70 6.40
C PRO A 98 16.81 -0.51 6.84
N TYR A 99 15.93 -0.47 5.85
CA TYR A 99 14.48 -0.48 6.03
C TYR A 99 13.91 -1.75 5.42
N TYR A 100 13.03 -2.39 6.17
CA TYR A 100 12.36 -3.62 5.73
C TYR A 100 10.88 -3.32 5.53
N GLN A 101 10.34 -3.73 4.40
CA GLN A 101 8.96 -3.43 4.03
C GLN A 101 8.29 -4.65 3.42
N LEU A 102 7.06 -4.88 3.85
CA LEU A 102 6.16 -5.83 3.18
C LEU A 102 5.11 -5.01 2.44
N GLN A 103 4.91 -5.33 1.18
CA GLN A 103 3.97 -4.63 0.33
C GLN A 103 2.95 -5.61 -0.21
N ALA A 104 1.68 -5.27 -0.09
CA ALA A 104 0.60 -6.02 -0.74
C ALA A 104 -0.22 -5.04 -1.57
N ALA A 105 -0.62 -5.46 -2.76
CA ALA A 105 -1.40 -4.64 -3.67
C ALA A 105 -2.52 -5.46 -4.27
N CYS A 106 -3.66 -4.81 -4.49
CA CYS A 106 -4.79 -5.41 -5.19
C CYS A 106 -5.57 -4.33 -5.94
N LEU A 107 -6.44 -4.76 -6.84
CA LEU A 107 -7.44 -3.88 -7.43
C LEU A 107 -8.64 -3.80 -6.48
N VAL A 108 -9.14 -2.59 -6.27
CA VAL A 108 -10.35 -2.40 -5.44
C VAL A 108 -11.55 -2.94 -6.22
N PRO A 109 -12.38 -3.81 -5.61
CA PRO A 109 -13.53 -4.37 -6.31
C PRO A 109 -14.45 -3.31 -6.91
N GLY A 110 -14.75 -3.45 -8.20
CA GLY A 110 -15.65 -2.54 -8.92
C GLY A 110 -15.06 -1.18 -9.25
N GLN A 111 -13.76 -0.97 -9.04
CA GLN A 111 -13.11 0.32 -9.29
C GLN A 111 -11.84 0.14 -10.10
N GLN A 112 -11.49 1.16 -10.88
CA GLN A 112 -10.21 1.23 -11.60
C GLN A 112 -9.16 1.89 -10.70
N ARG A 113 -8.94 1.30 -9.56
CA ARG A 113 -8.00 1.79 -8.55
C ARG A 113 -7.20 0.63 -7.97
N MET A 114 -5.93 0.88 -7.77
CA MET A 114 -5.04 -0.05 -7.07
C MET A 114 -4.91 0.41 -5.61
N LEU A 115 -5.10 -0.53 -4.70
CA LEU A 115 -4.85 -0.33 -3.27
C LEU A 115 -3.51 -0.95 -2.95
N VAL A 116 -2.66 -0.20 -2.26
CA VAL A 116 -1.34 -0.66 -1.84
C VAL A 116 -1.21 -0.49 -0.34
N LEU A 117 -0.85 -1.57 0.34
CA LEU A 117 -0.53 -1.57 1.76
C LEU A 117 0.98 -1.76 1.90
N ASN A 118 1.64 -0.86 2.61
CA ASN A 118 3.06 -0.95 2.91
C ASN A 118 3.27 -1.00 4.41
N TYR A 119 3.87 -2.07 4.90
CA TYR A 119 4.15 -2.28 6.31
C TYR A 119 5.66 -2.30 6.50
N SER A 120 6.20 -1.31 7.18
CA SER A 120 7.64 -1.09 7.21
C SER A 120 8.17 -0.85 8.62
N LYS A 121 9.46 -1.09 8.76
CA LYS A 121 10.18 -0.93 10.02
C LYS A 121 11.65 -0.65 9.73
N PRO A 122 12.30 0.26 10.49
CA PRO A 122 13.75 0.31 10.49
C PRO A 122 14.28 -0.95 11.18
N GLY A 123 15.10 -1.70 10.48
CA GLY A 123 15.59 -2.99 10.97
C GLY A 123 14.68 -4.16 10.63
N PRO A 124 15.09 -5.38 10.97
CA PRO A 124 14.35 -6.59 10.58
C PRO A 124 12.97 -6.65 11.20
N LEU A 125 12.02 -7.18 10.44
CA LEU A 125 10.69 -7.50 10.95
C LEU A 125 10.77 -8.76 11.80
N SER A 126 10.19 -8.70 13.01
CA SER A 126 10.09 -9.86 13.90
C SER A 126 8.98 -10.80 13.45
N ASP A 127 8.96 -12.02 14.01
CA ASP A 127 7.87 -12.96 13.78
C ASP A 127 6.52 -12.37 14.21
N ASP A 128 6.51 -11.60 15.29
CA ASP A 128 5.32 -10.92 15.77
C ASP A 128 4.86 -9.82 14.80
N ASP A 129 5.80 -9.09 14.20
CA ASP A 129 5.49 -8.11 13.16
C ASP A 129 4.84 -8.79 11.95
N ILE A 130 5.39 -9.91 11.52
CA ILE A 130 4.87 -10.67 10.40
C ILE A 130 3.47 -11.21 10.69
N SER A 131 3.23 -11.68 11.91
CA SER A 131 1.90 -12.12 12.34
C SER A 131 0.90 -10.97 12.33
N HIS A 132 1.31 -9.79 12.76
CA HIS A 132 0.48 -8.58 12.73
C HIS A 132 0.13 -8.19 11.30
N TRP A 133 1.11 -8.22 10.40
CA TRP A 133 0.90 -7.97 8.98
C TRP A 133 -0.12 -8.93 8.36
N ARG A 134 0.03 -10.22 8.67
CA ARG A 134 -0.90 -11.24 8.18
C ARG A 134 -2.32 -11.02 8.68
N ALA A 135 -2.45 -10.60 9.93
CA ALA A 135 -3.75 -10.28 10.50
C ALA A 135 -4.38 -9.06 9.81
N ILE A 136 -3.60 -8.02 9.56
CA ILE A 136 -4.08 -6.83 8.84
C ILE A 136 -4.62 -7.22 7.46
N LYS A 137 -3.87 -8.01 6.70
CA LYS A 137 -4.31 -8.47 5.38
C LYS A 137 -5.56 -9.36 5.45
N GLY A 138 -5.54 -10.32 6.37
CA GLY A 138 -6.58 -11.32 6.47
C GLY A 138 -7.90 -10.81 6.99
N GLU A 139 -7.89 -9.77 7.80
CA GLU A 139 -9.09 -9.19 8.41
C GLU A 139 -9.64 -7.98 7.63
N LEU A 140 -8.98 -7.58 6.58
CA LEU A 140 -9.36 -6.43 5.77
C LEU A 140 -10.74 -6.62 5.17
N ARG A 141 -11.52 -5.56 5.13
CA ARG A 141 -12.82 -5.52 4.47
C ARG A 141 -12.88 -4.29 3.58
N PHE A 142 -13.37 -4.48 2.36
CA PHE A 142 -13.56 -3.36 1.44
C PHE A 142 -14.84 -2.62 1.79
N ALA A 143 -14.74 -1.29 1.76
CA ALA A 143 -15.88 -0.42 2.06
C ALA A 143 -16.88 -0.36 0.91
#